data_07d933643de03538746c3406fc8e72ff
#
_entry.id   07d933643de03538746c3406fc8e72ff
#
_cell.length_a   1.000
_cell.length_b   1.000
_cell.length_c   1.000
_cell.angle_alpha   90.00
_cell.angle_beta   90.00
_cell.angle_gamma   90.00
#
_symmetry.space_group_name_H-M   'P 1'
#
loop_
_entity.id
_entity.type
_entity.pdbx_description
1 polymer ?
#
loop_
_entity_poly.entity_id
_entity_poly.type
_entity_poly.pdbx_seq_one_letter_code
_entity_poly.pdbx_strand_id
1 'polypeptide(L)'
;MNLDLALLRAFVAVTEAGGFTIAARRLNLTQSAISHQIRRLEEEVGRPLLYRTTRSLTLTEDGEDFLRYAMQILNAMDAVTQRFQSSPASGVVRFGAPDIFMGERLPVLLTQFSRAFPNVRLDVSVGMSLDSQAMVAAHELDLAVVLCVHGEADRDADGVVLRRTRFVWAAAESFDARAGASLPLAFFPAPCVNRRVALEALDGLPVDWHVAFTSSSQSGIRAAVMAGLAITPLTRDDLEPGIVVVDGQYGLPPLPEAEFRLLWGKGEPTLAAQEFGRLVLDAPVERPLRASAGNFA
;
A
#
# COMPACT_ATOMS: atom_id res chain seq x y z
N MET A 1 -38.00 2.97 -8.62
CA MET A 1 -36.56 2.67 -8.62
C MET A 1 -36.33 1.45 -7.75
N ASN A 2 -35.91 0.33 -8.32
CA ASN A 2 -35.60 -0.90 -7.59
C ASN A 2 -34.09 -1.17 -7.74
N LEU A 3 -33.27 -0.62 -6.84
CA LEU A 3 -31.82 -0.71 -6.92
C LEU A 3 -31.33 -2.10 -6.48
N ASP A 4 -30.77 -2.84 -7.43
CA ASP A 4 -30.08 -4.09 -7.17
C ASP A 4 -28.66 -3.83 -6.65
N LEU A 5 -28.27 -4.49 -5.56
CA LEU A 5 -26.95 -4.38 -4.97
C LEU A 5 -25.81 -4.77 -5.94
N ALA A 6 -26.08 -5.69 -6.86
CA ALA A 6 -25.08 -6.05 -7.89
C ALA A 6 -24.76 -4.87 -8.83
N LEU A 7 -25.77 -4.04 -9.14
CA LEU A 7 -25.57 -2.84 -9.95
C LEU A 7 -24.75 -1.78 -9.21
N LEU A 8 -25.03 -1.61 -7.90
CA LEU A 8 -24.27 -0.69 -7.05
C LEU A 8 -22.79 -1.12 -6.93
N ARG A 9 -22.57 -2.42 -6.69
CA ARG A 9 -21.20 -2.99 -6.63
C ARG A 9 -20.44 -2.81 -7.95
N ALA A 10 -21.12 -3.04 -9.09
CA ALA A 10 -20.51 -2.81 -10.40
C ALA A 10 -20.13 -1.35 -10.61
N PHE A 11 -20.99 -0.41 -10.22
CA PHE A 11 -20.74 1.02 -10.36
C PHE A 11 -19.56 1.48 -9.51
N VAL A 12 -19.53 1.12 -8.22
CA VAL A 12 -18.41 1.44 -7.32
C VAL A 12 -17.11 0.84 -7.84
N ALA A 13 -17.12 -0.44 -8.25
CA ALA A 13 -15.93 -1.10 -8.77
C ALA A 13 -15.38 -0.46 -10.07
N VAL A 14 -16.27 -0.01 -10.97
CA VAL A 14 -15.88 0.67 -12.21
C VAL A 14 -15.26 2.03 -11.91
N THR A 15 -15.81 2.75 -10.96
CA THR A 15 -15.32 4.08 -10.55
C THR A 15 -13.95 3.98 -9.88
N GLU A 16 -13.81 3.07 -8.91
CA GLU A 16 -12.53 2.85 -8.20
C GLU A 16 -11.43 2.30 -9.11
N ALA A 17 -11.78 1.43 -10.06
CA ALA A 17 -10.82 0.84 -10.97
C ALA A 17 -10.45 1.75 -12.15
N GLY A 18 -11.13 2.89 -12.34
CA GLY A 18 -10.95 3.76 -13.49
C GLY A 18 -11.28 3.10 -14.84
N GLY A 19 -11.96 1.93 -14.85
CA GLY A 19 -12.28 1.25 -16.09
C GLY A 19 -13.00 -0.08 -15.96
N PHE A 20 -13.77 -0.41 -17.00
CA PHE A 20 -14.63 -1.59 -17.05
C PHE A 20 -13.88 -2.92 -17.01
N THR A 21 -12.72 -3.00 -17.65
CA THR A 21 -11.95 -4.26 -17.74
C THR A 21 -11.35 -4.64 -16.39
N ILE A 22 -10.85 -3.67 -15.62
CA ILE A 22 -10.26 -3.91 -14.29
C ILE A 22 -11.39 -4.25 -13.30
N ALA A 23 -12.49 -3.50 -13.34
CA ALA A 23 -13.68 -3.79 -12.52
C ALA A 23 -14.25 -5.20 -12.78
N ALA A 24 -14.30 -5.62 -14.05
CA ALA A 24 -14.76 -6.95 -14.41
C ALA A 24 -13.90 -8.06 -13.79
N ARG A 25 -12.57 -7.90 -13.81
CA ARG A 25 -11.64 -8.84 -13.14
C ARG A 25 -11.86 -8.88 -11.64
N ARG A 26 -12.03 -7.71 -10.98
CA ARG A 26 -12.27 -7.62 -9.53
C ARG A 26 -13.56 -8.32 -9.10
N LEU A 27 -14.59 -8.27 -9.93
CA LEU A 27 -15.89 -8.88 -9.64
C LEU A 27 -16.07 -10.29 -10.22
N ASN A 28 -15.03 -10.88 -10.82
CA ASN A 28 -15.08 -12.18 -11.51
C ASN A 28 -16.18 -12.23 -12.58
N LEU A 29 -16.37 -11.13 -13.32
CA LEU A 29 -17.35 -10.98 -14.39
C LEU A 29 -16.65 -10.67 -15.72
N THR A 30 -17.43 -10.72 -16.81
CA THR A 30 -16.96 -10.24 -18.11
C THR A 30 -17.12 -8.73 -18.22
N GLN A 31 -16.29 -8.08 -19.04
CA GLN A 31 -16.41 -6.64 -19.31
C GLN A 31 -17.78 -6.27 -19.88
N SER A 32 -18.36 -7.13 -20.72
CA SER A 32 -19.71 -6.96 -21.27
C SER A 32 -20.80 -7.01 -20.18
N ALA A 33 -20.65 -7.91 -19.20
CA ALA A 33 -21.60 -8.01 -18.07
C ALA A 33 -21.56 -6.74 -17.23
N ILE A 34 -20.36 -6.23 -16.88
CA ILE A 34 -20.22 -4.96 -16.14
C ILE A 34 -20.81 -3.81 -16.95
N SER A 35 -20.52 -3.71 -18.24
CA SER A 35 -21.08 -2.66 -19.09
C SER A 35 -22.62 -2.71 -19.15
N HIS A 36 -23.20 -3.89 -19.16
CA HIS A 36 -24.64 -4.09 -19.10
C HIS A 36 -25.21 -3.67 -17.74
N GLN A 37 -24.57 -4.05 -16.63
CA GLN A 37 -24.98 -3.64 -15.29
C GLN A 37 -24.97 -2.12 -15.11
N ILE A 38 -23.94 -1.42 -15.59
CA ILE A 38 -23.88 0.04 -15.52
C ILE A 38 -25.00 0.69 -16.36
N ARG A 39 -25.25 0.20 -17.58
CA ARG A 39 -26.33 0.71 -18.40
C ARG A 39 -27.69 0.54 -17.71
N ARG A 40 -27.96 -0.64 -17.19
CA ARG A 40 -29.17 -0.92 -16.43
C ARG A 40 -29.33 -0.02 -15.21
N LEU A 41 -28.22 0.26 -14.48
CA LEU A 41 -28.23 1.18 -13.37
C LEU A 41 -28.65 2.60 -13.81
N GLU A 42 -28.01 3.12 -14.87
CA GLU A 42 -28.33 4.45 -15.43
C GLU A 42 -29.79 4.54 -15.92
N GLU A 43 -30.33 3.45 -16.49
CA GLU A 43 -31.74 3.35 -16.88
C GLU A 43 -32.68 3.38 -15.63
N GLU A 44 -32.34 2.67 -14.56
CA GLU A 44 -33.14 2.67 -13.33
C GLU A 44 -33.08 4.01 -12.57
N VAL A 45 -31.94 4.67 -12.59
CA VAL A 45 -31.75 6.02 -12.02
C VAL A 45 -32.36 7.11 -12.91
N GLY A 46 -32.46 6.84 -14.21
CA GLY A 46 -32.98 7.79 -15.21
C GLY A 46 -31.99 8.90 -15.59
N ARG A 47 -30.74 8.75 -15.22
CA ARG A 47 -29.67 9.73 -15.49
C ARG A 47 -28.35 9.05 -15.82
N PRO A 48 -27.52 9.63 -16.70
CA PRO A 48 -26.16 9.14 -16.92
C PRO A 48 -25.30 9.42 -15.68
N LEU A 49 -24.61 8.41 -15.20
CA LEU A 49 -23.70 8.49 -14.04
C LEU A 49 -22.24 8.58 -14.48
N LEU A 50 -21.91 8.14 -15.70
CA LEU A 50 -20.56 8.09 -16.24
C LEU A 50 -20.48 8.81 -17.59
N TYR A 51 -19.47 9.66 -17.75
CA TYR A 51 -19.03 10.12 -19.06
C TYR A 51 -18.13 9.04 -19.68
N ARG A 52 -18.52 8.54 -20.85
CA ARG A 52 -17.77 7.54 -21.60
C ARG A 52 -17.06 8.19 -22.76
N THR A 53 -15.76 8.34 -22.67
CA THR A 53 -14.93 8.63 -23.83
C THR A 53 -14.06 7.42 -24.16
N THR A 54 -13.53 7.34 -25.37
CA THR A 54 -12.63 6.25 -25.77
C THR A 54 -11.30 6.24 -25.01
N ARG A 55 -11.01 7.30 -24.23
CA ARG A 55 -9.73 7.47 -23.52
C ARG A 55 -9.85 7.70 -22.03
N SER A 56 -11.02 8.00 -21.49
CA SER A 56 -11.22 8.26 -20.05
C SER A 56 -12.63 7.90 -19.61
N LEU A 57 -12.72 7.44 -18.38
CA LEU A 57 -13.95 7.22 -17.65
C LEU A 57 -13.98 8.26 -16.52
N THR A 58 -14.99 9.13 -16.52
CA THR A 58 -15.19 10.13 -15.46
C THR A 58 -16.64 10.09 -14.99
N LEU A 59 -16.87 10.46 -13.73
CA LEU A 59 -18.21 10.61 -13.17
C LEU A 59 -18.89 11.87 -13.74
N THR A 60 -20.21 11.81 -13.86
CA THR A 60 -21.04 12.99 -13.99
C THR A 60 -21.26 13.61 -12.60
N GLU A 61 -21.81 14.82 -12.51
CA GLU A 61 -22.21 15.42 -11.23
C GLU A 61 -23.23 14.51 -10.50
N ASP A 62 -24.24 14.01 -11.21
CA ASP A 62 -25.18 13.00 -10.69
C ASP A 62 -24.46 11.70 -10.28
N GLY A 63 -23.38 11.33 -10.99
CA GLY A 63 -22.55 10.15 -10.68
C GLY A 63 -21.75 10.29 -9.41
N GLU A 64 -21.18 11.47 -9.14
CA GLU A 64 -20.46 11.75 -7.89
C GLU A 64 -21.41 11.69 -6.70
N ASP A 65 -22.58 12.28 -6.82
CA ASP A 65 -23.62 12.22 -5.80
C ASP A 65 -24.11 10.79 -5.58
N PHE A 66 -24.39 10.08 -6.65
CA PHE A 66 -24.86 8.69 -6.59
C PHE A 66 -23.80 7.76 -5.97
N LEU A 67 -22.51 8.00 -6.24
CA LEU A 67 -21.42 7.21 -5.65
C LEU A 67 -21.45 7.27 -4.13
N ARG A 68 -21.66 8.45 -3.54
CA ARG A 68 -21.74 8.61 -2.09
C ARG A 68 -22.88 7.78 -1.49
N TYR A 69 -24.06 7.80 -2.12
CA TYR A 69 -25.20 7.01 -1.69
C TYR A 69 -25.01 5.51 -1.93
N ALA A 70 -24.43 5.12 -3.06
CA ALA A 70 -24.13 3.73 -3.36
C ALA A 70 -23.19 3.11 -2.31
N MET A 71 -22.14 3.82 -1.93
CA MET A 71 -21.22 3.40 -0.86
C MET A 71 -21.93 3.28 0.50
N GLN A 72 -22.79 4.24 0.85
CA GLN A 72 -23.56 4.17 2.10
C GLN A 72 -24.51 2.94 2.14
N ILE A 73 -25.19 2.65 1.04
CA ILE A 73 -26.08 1.48 0.94
C ILE A 73 -25.29 0.18 1.05
N LEU A 74 -24.17 0.06 0.34
CA LEU A 74 -23.32 -1.12 0.41
C LEU A 74 -22.75 -1.32 1.82
N ASN A 75 -22.27 -0.26 2.45
CA ASN A 75 -21.79 -0.31 3.83
C ASN A 75 -22.90 -0.72 4.83
N ALA A 76 -24.12 -0.21 4.64
CA ALA A 76 -25.25 -0.60 5.48
C ALA A 76 -25.64 -2.07 5.29
N MET A 77 -25.61 -2.59 4.05
CA MET A 77 -25.86 -4.01 3.77
C MET A 77 -24.76 -4.90 4.35
N ASP A 78 -23.51 -4.48 4.26
CA ASP A 78 -22.40 -5.21 4.87
C ASP A 78 -22.55 -5.24 6.40
N ALA A 79 -22.96 -4.14 7.03
CA ALA A 79 -23.26 -4.08 8.46
C ALA A 79 -24.40 -5.00 8.87
N VAL A 80 -25.48 -5.08 8.07
CA VAL A 80 -26.58 -6.02 8.29
C VAL A 80 -26.11 -7.46 8.15
N THR A 81 -25.39 -7.76 7.08
CA THR A 81 -24.84 -9.10 6.82
C THR A 81 -23.93 -9.53 7.98
N GLN A 82 -23.06 -8.64 8.46
CA GLN A 82 -22.16 -8.88 9.59
C GLN A 82 -22.91 -9.09 10.91
N ARG A 83 -23.98 -8.32 11.16
CA ARG A 83 -24.77 -8.43 12.40
C ARG A 83 -25.57 -9.74 12.48
N PHE A 84 -26.04 -10.25 11.35
CA PHE A 84 -26.92 -11.44 11.30
C PHE A 84 -26.21 -12.72 10.84
N GLN A 85 -25.08 -12.61 10.15
CA GLN A 85 -24.13 -13.72 10.02
C GLN A 85 -23.28 -13.69 11.28
N SER A 86 -23.62 -14.53 12.25
CA SER A 86 -22.80 -14.73 13.45
C SER A 86 -21.41 -15.15 12.98
N SER A 87 -20.45 -14.21 12.97
CA SER A 87 -19.07 -14.56 12.71
C SER A 87 -18.59 -15.41 13.87
N PRO A 88 -18.29 -16.69 13.69
CA PRO A 88 -17.74 -17.53 14.75
C PRO A 88 -16.31 -17.12 15.11
N ALA A 89 -15.75 -16.16 14.40
CA ALA A 89 -14.39 -15.74 14.62
C ALA A 89 -14.29 -14.89 15.90
N SER A 90 -13.61 -15.44 16.86
CA SER A 90 -13.16 -14.76 18.08
C SER A 90 -11.67 -15.06 18.27
N GLY A 91 -10.99 -14.25 19.07
CA GLY A 91 -9.58 -14.44 19.35
C GLY A 91 -8.72 -13.24 18.99
N VAL A 92 -7.48 -13.50 18.61
CA VAL A 92 -6.49 -12.47 18.28
C VAL A 92 -5.95 -12.71 16.88
N VAL A 93 -5.84 -11.68 16.08
CA VAL A 93 -5.06 -11.67 14.84
C VAL A 93 -3.81 -10.82 15.07
N ARG A 94 -2.63 -11.41 14.90
CA ARG A 94 -1.33 -10.77 15.07
C ARG A 94 -0.79 -10.42 13.70
N PHE A 95 -0.70 -9.12 13.42
CA PHE A 95 -0.29 -8.58 12.14
C PHE A 95 0.97 -7.74 12.24
N GLY A 96 1.97 -8.02 11.40
CA GLY A 96 3.18 -7.23 11.26
C GLY A 96 3.22 -6.44 9.96
N ALA A 97 3.74 -5.21 10.01
CA ALA A 97 4.02 -4.47 8.79
C ALA A 97 5.08 -3.37 9.00
N PRO A 98 5.80 -2.94 7.95
CA PRO A 98 6.68 -1.80 8.02
C PRO A 98 5.88 -0.50 8.13
N ASP A 99 6.51 0.52 8.73
CA ASP A 99 5.89 1.83 9.00
C ASP A 99 5.24 2.47 7.76
N ILE A 100 5.90 2.34 6.62
CA ILE A 100 5.39 2.82 5.33
C ILE A 100 4.04 2.22 4.92
N PHE A 101 3.79 0.96 5.29
CA PHE A 101 2.52 0.30 4.98
C PHE A 101 1.39 0.82 5.88
N MET A 102 1.74 1.31 7.08
CA MET A 102 0.78 1.74 8.10
C MET A 102 0.04 3.04 7.74
N GLY A 103 0.64 3.95 6.99
CA GLY A 103 0.17 5.31 6.74
C GLY A 103 -1.32 5.42 6.41
N GLU A 104 -1.65 5.47 5.11
CA GLU A 104 -3.04 5.75 4.67
C GLU A 104 -3.93 4.51 4.63
N ARG A 105 -3.35 3.31 4.60
CA ARG A 105 -4.09 2.04 4.40
C ARG A 105 -4.63 1.45 5.69
N LEU A 106 -3.84 1.48 6.75
CA LEU A 106 -4.22 0.85 8.01
C LEU A 106 -5.55 1.36 8.57
N PRO A 107 -5.87 2.68 8.58
CA PRO A 107 -7.15 3.15 9.09
C PRO A 107 -8.36 2.56 8.35
N VAL A 108 -8.27 2.39 7.04
CA VAL A 108 -9.34 1.79 6.21
C VAL A 108 -9.49 0.30 6.54
N LEU A 109 -8.37 -0.43 6.60
CA LEU A 109 -8.35 -1.85 6.95
C LEU A 109 -8.92 -2.08 8.36
N LEU A 110 -8.50 -1.28 9.34
CA LEU A 110 -8.99 -1.36 10.72
C LEU A 110 -10.49 -1.10 10.79
N THR A 111 -11.00 -0.09 10.07
CA THR A 111 -12.42 0.23 10.04
C THR A 111 -13.25 -0.92 9.45
N GLN A 112 -12.79 -1.51 8.36
CA GLN A 112 -13.49 -2.63 7.72
C GLN A 112 -13.44 -3.88 8.60
N PHE A 113 -12.25 -4.21 9.12
CA PHE A 113 -12.06 -5.40 9.93
C PHE A 113 -12.82 -5.35 11.26
N SER A 114 -12.76 -4.23 12.00
CA SER A 114 -13.43 -4.09 13.29
C SER A 114 -14.96 -4.17 13.18
N ARG A 115 -15.51 -3.72 12.05
CA ARG A 115 -16.95 -3.87 11.76
C ARG A 115 -17.32 -5.32 11.44
N ALA A 116 -16.48 -6.03 10.69
CA ALA A 116 -16.70 -7.41 10.29
C ALA A 116 -16.51 -8.39 11.45
N PHE A 117 -15.56 -8.13 12.33
CA PHE A 117 -15.11 -9.04 13.39
C PHE A 117 -15.01 -8.32 14.75
N PRO A 118 -16.14 -7.87 15.34
CA PRO A 118 -16.15 -7.07 16.56
C PRO A 118 -15.60 -7.83 17.79
N ASN A 119 -15.55 -9.16 17.74
CA ASN A 119 -15.06 -10.01 18.83
C ASN A 119 -13.60 -10.46 18.62
N VAL A 120 -12.94 -9.97 17.58
CA VAL A 120 -11.54 -10.27 17.29
C VAL A 120 -10.66 -9.08 17.69
N ARG A 121 -9.66 -9.34 18.51
CA ARG A 121 -8.60 -8.37 18.81
C ARG A 121 -7.57 -8.40 17.71
N LEU A 122 -7.20 -7.23 17.19
CA LEU A 122 -6.09 -7.08 16.27
C LEU A 122 -4.88 -6.55 17.02
N ASP A 123 -3.80 -7.34 17.06
CA ASP A 123 -2.48 -6.92 17.57
C ASP A 123 -1.61 -6.54 16.37
N VAL A 124 -1.23 -5.26 16.28
CA VAL A 124 -0.44 -4.74 15.17
C VAL A 124 0.97 -4.40 15.64
N SER A 125 1.96 -5.03 15.02
CA SER A 125 3.38 -4.77 15.24
C SER A 125 3.97 -3.99 14.07
N VAL A 126 4.52 -2.80 14.36
CA VAL A 126 5.27 -2.02 13.38
C VAL A 126 6.75 -2.29 13.58
N GLY A 127 7.44 -2.72 12.51
CA GLY A 127 8.85 -3.11 12.62
C GLY A 127 9.57 -3.26 11.29
N MET A 128 10.82 -3.68 11.37
CA MET A 128 11.62 -4.00 10.19
C MET A 128 11.11 -5.28 9.51
N SER A 129 11.17 -5.30 8.19
CA SER A 129 10.66 -6.44 7.41
C SER A 129 11.34 -7.77 7.75
N LEU A 130 12.64 -7.75 8.06
CA LEU A 130 13.38 -8.95 8.46
C LEU A 130 12.93 -9.49 9.83
N ASP A 131 12.63 -8.59 10.78
CA ASP A 131 12.10 -9.00 12.09
C ASP A 131 10.69 -9.59 11.92
N SER A 132 9.82 -8.93 11.12
CA SER A 132 8.49 -9.46 10.82
C SER A 132 8.53 -10.83 10.13
N GLN A 133 9.48 -11.07 9.23
CA GLN A 133 9.70 -12.39 8.62
C GLN A 133 10.07 -13.44 9.67
N ALA A 134 11.01 -13.12 10.58
CA ALA A 134 11.39 -13.99 11.66
C ALA A 134 10.21 -14.30 12.60
N MET A 135 9.42 -13.30 12.96
CA MET A 135 8.23 -13.47 13.82
C MET A 135 7.15 -14.33 13.14
N VAL A 136 6.93 -14.19 11.84
CA VAL A 136 6.02 -15.07 11.07
C VAL A 136 6.54 -16.51 11.09
N ALA A 137 7.85 -16.71 10.85
CA ALA A 137 8.47 -18.03 10.88
C ALA A 137 8.42 -18.69 12.28
N ALA A 138 8.49 -17.88 13.35
CA ALA A 138 8.39 -18.30 14.74
C ALA A 138 6.94 -18.45 15.25
N HIS A 139 5.92 -18.24 14.41
CA HIS A 139 4.49 -18.26 14.79
C HIS A 139 4.09 -17.17 15.82
N GLU A 140 4.88 -16.11 15.92
CA GLU A 140 4.54 -14.95 16.74
C GLU A 140 3.59 -14.00 16.04
N LEU A 141 3.60 -13.98 14.70
CA LEU A 141 2.64 -13.30 13.85
C LEU A 141 1.84 -14.29 13.02
N ASP A 142 0.56 -14.02 12.83
CA ASP A 142 -0.34 -14.80 11.95
C ASP A 142 -0.10 -14.43 10.48
N LEU A 143 0.19 -13.16 10.23
CA LEU A 143 0.54 -12.65 8.89
C LEU A 143 1.35 -11.35 9.01
N ALA A 144 2.15 -11.07 7.97
CA ALA A 144 2.90 -9.82 7.91
C ALA A 144 3.05 -9.30 6.48
N VAL A 145 3.05 -7.98 6.33
CA VAL A 145 3.55 -7.32 5.12
C VAL A 145 5.03 -7.05 5.29
N VAL A 146 5.81 -7.43 4.29
CA VAL A 146 7.27 -7.25 4.31
C VAL A 146 7.75 -6.61 3.01
N LEU A 147 8.81 -5.83 3.09
CA LEU A 147 9.56 -5.28 1.97
C LEU A 147 10.73 -6.21 1.66
N CYS A 148 10.88 -6.62 0.41
CA CYS A 148 11.97 -7.47 -0.05
C CYS A 148 12.58 -6.91 -1.34
N VAL A 149 13.77 -7.35 -1.69
CA VAL A 149 14.34 -7.15 -3.02
C VAL A 149 13.63 -8.07 -4.02
N HIS A 150 13.25 -7.52 -5.17
CA HIS A 150 12.60 -8.32 -6.22
C HIS A 150 13.54 -9.41 -6.73
N GLY A 151 13.04 -10.64 -6.77
CA GLY A 151 13.80 -11.81 -7.23
C GLY A 151 14.70 -12.48 -6.18
N GLU A 152 14.92 -11.88 -5.01
CA GLU A 152 15.64 -12.49 -3.89
C GLU A 152 14.74 -13.30 -2.96
N ALA A 153 13.42 -13.27 -3.18
CA ALA A 153 12.53 -14.03 -2.33
C ALA A 153 12.97 -15.51 -2.34
N ASP A 154 13.43 -15.98 -1.20
CA ASP A 154 13.69 -17.38 -0.97
C ASP A 154 12.51 -18.18 -1.52
N ARG A 155 12.78 -19.24 -2.29
CA ARG A 155 11.72 -20.10 -2.86
C ARG A 155 10.80 -20.71 -1.79
N ASP A 156 11.17 -20.57 -0.51
CA ASP A 156 10.42 -21.02 0.65
C ASP A 156 9.56 -19.93 1.32
N ALA A 157 9.67 -18.67 0.92
CA ALA A 157 8.79 -17.60 1.41
C ALA A 157 7.56 -17.53 0.49
N ASP A 158 6.59 -18.40 0.71
CA ASP A 158 5.26 -18.44 0.05
C ASP A 158 4.42 -17.18 0.37
N GLY A 159 4.90 -16.02 -0.04
CA GLY A 159 4.20 -14.75 0.14
C GLY A 159 3.55 -14.27 -1.15
N VAL A 160 2.38 -13.64 -1.03
CA VAL A 160 1.68 -13.01 -2.16
C VAL A 160 2.24 -11.62 -2.40
N VAL A 161 2.67 -11.32 -3.62
CA VAL A 161 3.11 -9.98 -4.01
C VAL A 161 1.92 -9.03 -3.97
N LEU A 162 2.01 -8.01 -3.12
CA LEU A 162 1.01 -6.95 -3.01
C LEU A 162 1.24 -5.85 -4.04
N ARG A 163 2.49 -5.43 -4.17
CA ARG A 163 2.90 -4.42 -5.15
C ARG A 163 4.41 -4.48 -5.39
N ARG A 164 4.82 -3.95 -6.54
CA ARG A 164 6.21 -3.73 -6.91
C ARG A 164 6.55 -2.25 -6.81
N THR A 165 7.79 -1.98 -6.43
CA THR A 165 8.40 -0.67 -6.34
C THR A 165 9.89 -0.80 -6.64
N ARG A 166 10.69 0.21 -6.34
CA ARG A 166 12.14 0.10 -6.41
C ARG A 166 12.78 0.89 -5.28
N PHE A 167 13.96 0.47 -4.86
CA PHE A 167 14.79 1.29 -4.02
C PHE A 167 15.39 2.44 -4.82
N VAL A 168 15.54 3.58 -4.17
CA VAL A 168 16.15 4.79 -4.71
C VAL A 168 17.02 5.45 -3.66
N TRP A 169 18.06 6.13 -4.07
CA TRP A 169 18.75 7.08 -3.21
C TRP A 169 17.94 8.36 -3.13
N ALA A 170 17.72 8.86 -1.93
CA ALA A 170 16.88 10.01 -1.67
C ALA A 170 17.59 11.03 -0.79
N ALA A 171 17.45 12.30 -1.12
CA ALA A 171 17.99 13.43 -0.40
C ALA A 171 16.99 14.59 -0.37
N ALA A 172 17.21 15.60 0.47
CA ALA A 172 16.47 16.86 0.36
C ALA A 172 16.76 17.54 -0.99
N GLU A 173 15.79 18.28 -1.53
CA GLU A 173 15.99 19.13 -2.73
C GLU A 173 17.13 20.13 -2.54
N SER A 174 17.36 20.57 -1.30
CA SER A 174 18.43 21.50 -0.92
C SER A 174 19.76 20.83 -0.60
N PHE A 175 19.83 19.48 -0.71
CA PHE A 175 21.06 18.77 -0.39
C PHE A 175 22.15 19.07 -1.41
N ASP A 176 23.30 19.48 -0.92
CA ASP A 176 24.49 19.73 -1.73
C ASP A 176 25.72 19.08 -1.06
N ALA A 177 26.24 18.05 -1.71
CA ALA A 177 27.48 17.42 -1.25
C ALA A 177 28.69 18.30 -1.64
N ARG A 178 29.48 18.71 -0.66
CA ARG A 178 30.72 19.44 -0.91
C ARG A 178 31.66 18.59 -1.76
N ALA A 179 32.15 19.15 -2.83
CA ALA A 179 33.08 18.45 -3.71
C ALA A 179 34.29 17.89 -2.95
N GLY A 180 34.54 16.59 -3.09
CA GLY A 180 35.65 15.89 -2.43
C GLY A 180 35.44 15.57 -0.95
N ALA A 181 34.27 15.83 -0.39
CA ALA A 181 33.91 15.40 0.97
C ALA A 181 33.29 13.99 0.97
N SER A 182 33.51 13.26 2.05
CA SER A 182 32.88 11.97 2.29
C SER A 182 31.36 12.13 2.34
N LEU A 183 30.62 11.30 1.59
CA LEU A 183 29.16 11.40 1.41
C LEU A 183 28.43 10.96 2.69
N PRO A 184 27.64 11.83 3.31
CA PRO A 184 26.91 11.49 4.53
C PRO A 184 25.70 10.64 4.21
N LEU A 185 25.57 9.45 4.83
CA LEU A 185 24.45 8.55 4.67
C LEU A 185 23.65 8.38 5.96
N ALA A 186 22.35 8.26 5.84
CA ALA A 186 21.46 7.94 6.93
C ALA A 186 20.87 6.52 6.75
N PHE A 187 20.87 5.74 7.82
CA PHE A 187 20.42 4.36 7.78
C PHE A 187 19.53 4.00 8.96
N PHE A 188 18.65 3.05 8.75
CA PHE A 188 18.10 2.26 9.84
C PHE A 188 19.19 1.38 10.47
N PRO A 189 19.06 0.97 11.75
CA PRO A 189 19.95 -0.02 12.33
C PRO A 189 19.85 -1.36 11.60
N ALA A 190 20.88 -2.18 11.68
CA ALA A 190 20.79 -3.55 11.21
C ALA A 190 19.96 -4.42 12.19
N PRO A 191 19.22 -5.43 11.69
CA PRO A 191 19.08 -5.81 10.29
C PRO A 191 18.01 -4.96 9.56
N CYS A 192 18.33 -4.45 8.36
CA CYS A 192 17.39 -3.66 7.57
C CYS A 192 17.64 -3.87 6.07
N VAL A 193 16.60 -4.16 5.30
CA VAL A 193 16.68 -4.41 3.85
C VAL A 193 17.24 -3.19 3.13
N ASN A 194 16.72 -1.97 3.40
CA ASN A 194 17.19 -0.74 2.77
C ASN A 194 18.69 -0.53 3.00
N ARG A 195 19.15 -0.74 4.25
CA ARG A 195 20.57 -0.62 4.60
C ARG A 195 21.42 -1.66 3.86
N ARG A 196 20.98 -2.92 3.84
CA ARG A 196 21.68 -4.01 3.16
C ARG A 196 21.86 -3.70 1.67
N VAL A 197 20.77 -3.37 0.99
CA VAL A 197 20.77 -3.01 -0.44
C VAL A 197 21.74 -1.87 -0.75
N ALA A 198 21.74 -0.84 0.09
CA ALA A 198 22.65 0.31 -0.09
C ALA A 198 24.12 -0.08 0.10
N LEU A 199 24.43 -0.87 1.13
CA LEU A 199 25.80 -1.31 1.40
C LEU A 199 26.31 -2.24 0.31
N GLU A 200 25.48 -3.18 -0.15
CA GLU A 200 25.82 -4.06 -1.29
C GLU A 200 26.05 -3.29 -2.57
N ALA A 201 25.24 -2.26 -2.83
CA ALA A 201 25.40 -1.42 -4.02
C ALA A 201 26.66 -0.53 -3.97
N LEU A 202 27.12 -0.13 -2.80
CA LEU A 202 28.33 0.68 -2.61
C LEU A 202 29.59 -0.15 -2.54
N ASP A 203 29.47 -1.48 -2.34
CA ASP A 203 30.63 -2.35 -2.20
C ASP A 203 31.53 -2.34 -3.45
N GLY A 204 32.81 -2.16 -3.24
CA GLY A 204 33.82 -2.10 -4.32
C GLY A 204 33.79 -0.83 -5.18
N LEU A 205 32.93 0.15 -4.89
CA LEU A 205 32.89 1.43 -5.63
C LEU A 205 33.83 2.48 -4.99
N PRO A 206 34.43 3.37 -5.80
CA PRO A 206 35.31 4.44 -5.32
C PRO A 206 34.51 5.63 -4.76
N VAL A 207 33.46 5.37 -4.01
CA VAL A 207 32.64 6.40 -3.35
C VAL A 207 33.09 6.48 -1.90
N ASP A 208 33.61 7.63 -1.48
CA ASP A 208 33.89 7.87 -0.08
C ASP A 208 32.60 8.27 0.64
N TRP A 209 32.19 7.48 1.64
CA TRP A 209 30.97 7.71 2.39
C TRP A 209 31.12 7.35 3.87
N HIS A 210 30.27 7.92 4.71
CA HIS A 210 30.20 7.60 6.14
C HIS A 210 28.76 7.61 6.63
N VAL A 211 28.50 6.92 7.74
CA VAL A 211 27.19 6.96 8.40
C VAL A 211 27.11 8.24 9.24
N ALA A 212 26.34 9.21 8.77
CA ALA A 212 26.10 10.47 9.46
C ALA A 212 24.93 10.38 10.45
N PHE A 213 23.98 9.48 10.22
CA PHE A 213 22.79 9.37 11.05
C PHE A 213 22.26 7.93 11.07
N THR A 214 21.75 7.50 12.23
CA THR A 214 21.07 6.21 12.39
C THR A 214 19.83 6.39 13.25
N SER A 215 18.69 5.86 12.81
CA SER A 215 17.44 5.87 13.55
C SER A 215 16.62 4.63 13.23
N SER A 216 15.96 4.06 14.24
CA SER A 216 14.95 3.00 14.04
C SER A 216 13.59 3.55 13.61
N SER A 217 13.40 4.87 13.62
CA SER A 217 12.16 5.54 13.24
C SER A 217 12.25 6.08 11.83
N GLN A 218 11.24 5.78 11.01
CA GLN A 218 11.07 6.39 9.68
C GLN A 218 11.05 7.92 9.74
N SER A 219 10.32 8.47 10.72
CA SER A 219 10.26 9.91 10.93
C SER A 219 11.62 10.52 11.29
N GLY A 220 12.46 9.78 12.03
CA GLY A 220 13.83 10.20 12.33
C GLY A 220 14.72 10.25 11.09
N ILE A 221 14.72 9.20 10.27
CA ILE A 221 15.45 9.17 8.99
C ILE A 221 14.98 10.32 8.09
N ARG A 222 13.67 10.49 7.96
CA ARG A 222 13.09 11.57 7.17
C ARG A 222 13.52 12.96 7.65
N ALA A 223 13.50 13.20 8.96
CA ALA A 223 13.96 14.47 9.52
C ALA A 223 15.41 14.77 9.19
N ALA A 224 16.30 13.76 9.28
CA ALA A 224 17.70 13.89 8.90
C ALA A 224 17.87 14.24 7.41
N VAL A 225 17.10 13.57 6.53
CA VAL A 225 17.12 13.84 5.08
C VAL A 225 16.60 15.26 4.80
N MET A 226 15.43 15.62 5.34
CA MET A 226 14.82 16.94 5.13
C MET A 226 15.70 18.11 5.64
N ALA A 227 16.47 17.86 6.70
CA ALA A 227 17.46 18.82 7.19
C ALA A 227 18.72 18.95 6.29
N GLY A 228 18.79 18.19 5.19
CA GLY A 228 19.96 18.16 4.32
C GLY A 228 21.19 17.50 4.96
N LEU A 229 21.00 16.72 6.03
CA LEU A 229 22.09 16.10 6.79
C LEU A 229 22.71 14.91 6.04
N ALA A 230 21.90 14.15 5.32
CA ALA A 230 22.34 12.89 4.71
C ALA A 230 21.45 12.46 3.54
N ILE A 231 21.99 11.56 2.73
CA ILE A 231 21.27 10.76 1.73
C ILE A 231 20.85 9.44 2.38
N THR A 232 19.72 8.88 1.96
CA THR A 232 19.22 7.60 2.49
C THR A 232 18.65 6.73 1.38
N PRO A 233 18.74 5.38 1.47
CA PRO A 233 17.99 4.48 0.61
C PRO A 233 16.54 4.38 1.09
N LEU A 234 15.59 4.69 0.19
CA LEU A 234 14.15 4.56 0.42
C LEU A 234 13.50 3.76 -0.70
N THR A 235 12.25 3.36 -0.54
CA THR A 235 11.47 2.97 -1.70
C THR A 235 10.94 4.23 -2.41
N ARG A 236 10.73 4.17 -3.72
CA ARG A 236 10.20 5.30 -4.49
C ARG A 236 8.84 5.79 -3.95
N ASP A 237 8.08 4.89 -3.35
CA ASP A 237 6.77 5.20 -2.78
C ASP A 237 6.86 5.98 -1.45
N ASP A 238 8.04 5.98 -0.80
CA ASP A 238 8.33 6.73 0.43
C ASP A 238 8.68 8.19 0.20
N LEU A 239 8.82 8.59 -1.07
CA LEU A 239 9.17 9.97 -1.39
C LEU A 239 8.03 10.91 -1.00
N GLU A 240 8.39 11.99 -0.36
CA GLU A 240 7.50 13.05 0.06
C GLU A 240 7.95 14.40 -0.52
N PRO A 241 7.09 15.42 -0.51
CA PRO A 241 7.49 16.77 -0.95
C PRO A 241 8.74 17.26 -0.22
N GLY A 242 9.70 17.79 -0.98
CA GLY A 242 11.01 18.23 -0.47
C GLY A 242 12.09 17.14 -0.45
N ILE A 243 11.76 15.88 -0.80
CA ILE A 243 12.72 14.79 -0.95
C ILE A 243 12.75 14.37 -2.42
N VAL A 244 13.93 14.31 -3.01
CA VAL A 244 14.15 13.96 -4.42
C VAL A 244 15.02 12.73 -4.57
N VAL A 245 14.89 12.06 -5.72
CA VAL A 245 15.77 10.95 -6.12
C VAL A 245 17.09 11.51 -6.60
N VAL A 246 18.17 10.95 -6.09
CA VAL A 246 19.56 11.30 -6.45
C VAL A 246 20.34 10.12 -7.04
N ASP A 247 19.63 9.13 -7.62
CA ASP A 247 20.24 8.00 -8.33
C ASP A 247 21.18 8.50 -9.42
N GLY A 248 22.39 7.93 -9.51
CA GLY A 248 23.41 8.32 -10.48
C GLY A 248 24.11 9.64 -10.17
N GLN A 249 23.72 10.37 -9.13
CA GLN A 249 24.43 11.54 -8.64
C GLN A 249 25.44 11.13 -7.56
N TYR A 250 26.45 11.93 -7.32
CA TYR A 250 27.50 11.71 -6.31
C TYR A 250 28.21 10.36 -6.42
N GLY A 251 28.18 9.72 -7.59
CA GLY A 251 28.74 8.38 -7.79
C GLY A 251 27.86 7.23 -7.24
N LEU A 252 26.67 7.52 -6.77
CA LEU A 252 25.74 6.53 -6.24
C LEU A 252 25.18 5.64 -7.37
N PRO A 253 25.29 4.30 -7.28
CA PRO A 253 24.77 3.37 -8.27
C PRO A 253 23.26 3.27 -8.17
N PRO A 254 22.58 2.79 -9.24
CA PRO A 254 21.16 2.47 -9.15
C PRO A 254 20.93 1.33 -8.15
N LEU A 255 19.81 1.41 -7.42
CA LEU A 255 19.40 0.37 -6.49
C LEU A 255 18.42 -0.60 -7.15
N PRO A 256 18.28 -1.84 -6.65
CA PRO A 256 17.44 -2.87 -7.23
C PRO A 256 15.94 -2.56 -7.11
N GLU A 257 15.15 -3.34 -7.85
CA GLU A 257 13.70 -3.36 -7.67
C GLU A 257 13.32 -4.00 -6.33
N ALA A 258 12.20 -3.57 -5.81
CA ALA A 258 11.64 -4.00 -4.54
C ALA A 258 10.19 -4.46 -4.70
N GLU A 259 9.72 -5.27 -3.77
CA GLU A 259 8.33 -5.63 -3.69
C GLU A 259 7.84 -5.73 -2.25
N PHE A 260 6.57 -5.37 -2.04
CA PHE A 260 5.86 -5.67 -0.81
C PHE A 260 5.16 -7.01 -0.96
N ARG A 261 5.32 -7.88 0.03
CA ARG A 261 4.68 -9.19 0.08
C ARG A 261 3.88 -9.37 1.35
N LEU A 262 2.76 -10.07 1.24
CA LEU A 262 2.02 -10.60 2.38
C LEU A 262 2.52 -12.01 2.65
N LEU A 263 3.10 -12.21 3.82
CA LEU A 263 3.50 -13.52 4.33
C LEU A 263 2.46 -14.03 5.31
N TRP A 264 2.32 -15.37 5.36
CA TRP A 264 1.46 -16.07 6.28
C TRP A 264 2.27 -16.92 7.25
N GLY A 265 1.81 -17.00 8.50
CA GLY A 265 2.33 -17.97 9.46
C GLY A 265 2.14 -19.40 8.96
N LYS A 266 2.99 -20.32 9.36
CA LYS A 266 2.87 -21.74 9.01
C LYS A 266 1.65 -22.35 9.70
N GLY A 267 0.90 -23.20 8.99
CA GLY A 267 -0.30 -23.86 9.46
C GLY A 267 -1.58 -23.29 8.84
N GLU A 268 -2.73 -23.79 9.28
CA GLU A 268 -4.03 -23.25 8.83
C GLU A 268 -4.31 -21.92 9.54
N PRO A 269 -4.42 -20.80 8.82
CA PRO A 269 -4.76 -19.54 9.45
C PRO A 269 -6.21 -19.58 9.97
N THR A 270 -6.47 -18.89 11.08
CA THR A 270 -7.83 -18.72 11.60
C THR A 270 -8.70 -17.99 10.59
N LEU A 271 -10.02 -18.17 10.64
CA LEU A 271 -10.96 -17.47 9.77
C LEU A 271 -10.75 -15.94 9.83
N ALA A 272 -10.52 -15.40 11.03
CA ALA A 272 -10.28 -13.98 11.22
C ALA A 272 -8.97 -13.52 10.55
N ALA A 273 -7.90 -14.31 10.65
CA ALA A 273 -6.62 -14.02 9.99
C ALA A 273 -6.75 -14.10 8.46
N GLN A 274 -7.48 -15.10 7.94
CA GLN A 274 -7.78 -15.24 6.50
C GLN A 274 -8.51 -14.00 5.97
N GLU A 275 -9.57 -13.58 6.66
CA GLU A 275 -10.37 -12.41 6.25
C GLU A 275 -9.57 -11.11 6.37
N PHE A 276 -8.75 -10.95 7.41
CA PHE A 276 -7.86 -9.79 7.51
C PHE A 276 -6.84 -9.77 6.37
N GLY A 277 -6.22 -10.91 6.07
CA GLY A 277 -5.31 -11.04 4.93
C GLY A 277 -5.98 -10.76 3.59
N ARG A 278 -7.24 -11.19 3.40
CA ARG A 278 -8.04 -10.84 2.21
C ARG A 278 -8.23 -9.31 2.10
N LEU A 279 -8.56 -8.63 3.19
CA LEU A 279 -8.66 -7.17 3.19
C LEU A 279 -7.33 -6.49 2.84
N VAL A 280 -6.21 -7.03 3.32
CA VAL A 280 -4.87 -6.54 2.96
C VAL A 280 -4.58 -6.71 1.46
N LEU A 281 -4.99 -7.86 0.88
CA LEU A 281 -4.83 -8.15 -0.55
C LEU A 281 -5.72 -7.28 -1.43
N ASP A 282 -6.96 -7.03 -1.00
CA ASP A 282 -7.96 -6.26 -1.73
C ASP A 282 -7.78 -4.74 -1.57
N ALA A 283 -6.93 -4.31 -0.63
CA ALA A 283 -6.67 -2.89 -0.40
C ALA A 283 -6.07 -2.23 -1.67
N PRO A 284 -6.68 -1.13 -2.18
CA PRO A 284 -6.21 -0.49 -3.40
C PRO A 284 -4.74 -0.07 -3.26
N VAL A 285 -3.97 -0.40 -4.30
CA VAL A 285 -2.51 -0.21 -4.36
C VAL A 285 -2.13 1.25 -4.64
N GLU A 286 -3.07 2.06 -5.09
CA GLU A 286 -2.81 3.40 -5.58
C GLU A 286 -2.76 4.42 -4.44
N ARG A 287 -1.61 5.08 -4.35
CA ARG A 287 -1.49 6.37 -3.67
C ARG A 287 -2.26 7.37 -4.54
N PRO A 288 -3.30 8.07 -4.08
CA PRO A 288 -3.78 9.22 -4.83
C PRO A 288 -2.61 10.19 -4.95
N LEU A 289 -2.25 10.55 -6.18
CA LEU A 289 -1.35 11.67 -6.45
C LEU A 289 -1.91 12.86 -5.66
N ARG A 290 -1.27 13.23 -4.55
CA ARG A 290 -1.63 14.48 -3.87
C ARG A 290 -1.50 15.56 -4.91
N ALA A 291 -2.64 16.13 -5.29
CA ALA A 291 -2.68 17.29 -6.14
C ALA A 291 -1.68 18.30 -5.58
N SER A 292 -0.78 18.76 -6.42
CA SER A 292 0.10 19.89 -6.14
C SER A 292 -0.77 20.99 -5.54
N ALA A 293 -0.54 21.30 -4.26
CA ALA A 293 -1.15 22.47 -3.65
C ALA A 293 -0.77 23.67 -4.51
N GLY A 294 -1.78 24.18 -5.19
CA GLY A 294 -1.65 25.36 -6.02
C GLY A 294 -1.12 26.53 -5.21
N ASN A 295 -0.33 27.33 -5.89
CA ASN A 295 0.08 28.68 -5.56
C ASN A 295 -0.88 29.40 -4.61
N PHE A 296 -0.37 29.69 -3.42
CA PHE A 296 -0.83 30.92 -2.74
C PHE A 296 0.22 32.00 -2.99
N ALA A 297 -0.18 32.95 -3.82
CA ALA A 297 0.47 34.24 -4.00
C ALA A 297 0.36 35.08 -2.73
#